data_5fca16bce146cbc37bb3c4e3c4ba27c2
#
_entry.id   5fca16bce146cbc37bb3c4e3c4ba27c2
#
_cell.length_a   1.000
_cell.length_b   1.000
_cell.length_c   1.000
_cell.angle_alpha   90.00
_cell.angle_beta   90.00
_cell.angle_gamma   90.00
#
_symmetry.space_group_name_H-M   'P 1'
#
loop_
_entity.id
_entity.type
_entity.pdbx_description
1 polymer ?
#
loop_
_entity_poly.entity_id
_entity_poly.type
_entity_poly.pdbx_seq_one_letter_code
_entity_poly.pdbx_strand_id
1 'polypeptide(L)'
;MKNKLFVLILGLFLTLPSLASAHNQIPVNHEGHGNPKEDCCDKSNHRHHFMHGDWKAKMAAREGKILAWVDQYTPEKKAEWTQMFSEKKVLMMKWLSPQNVAKREQWKKERMEKMEKYRKQYDAGKITKEEFLKKVHGGKDMGHWQTYHELEKAVSEKNKKDAKKYLNQLLEQYKAHNQMLKDLMAK
;
A
#
# COMPACT_ATOMS: atom_id res chain seq x y z
N MET A 1 52.25 29.87 -17.90
CA MET A 1 51.34 30.84 -18.50
C MET A 1 49.90 30.43 -18.18
N LYS A 2 49.20 31.31 -17.50
CA LYS A 2 47.91 31.02 -16.88
C LYS A 2 46.79 31.51 -17.81
N ASN A 3 45.94 30.63 -18.31
CA ASN A 3 44.73 31.06 -18.99
C ASN A 3 43.51 30.74 -18.12
N LYS A 4 42.93 31.79 -17.53
CA LYS A 4 41.66 31.79 -16.85
C LYS A 4 40.56 31.96 -17.90
N LEU A 5 39.75 30.93 -18.12
CA LEU A 5 38.54 31.04 -18.91
C LEU A 5 37.34 31.24 -17.94
N PHE A 6 36.86 32.48 -17.89
CA PHE A 6 35.62 32.82 -17.22
C PHE A 6 34.45 32.46 -18.15
N VAL A 7 33.65 31.49 -17.79
CA VAL A 7 32.38 31.23 -18.46
C VAL A 7 31.29 31.91 -17.65
N LEU A 8 30.74 32.99 -18.19
CA LEU A 8 29.56 33.67 -17.74
C LEU A 8 28.31 32.83 -18.12
N ILE A 9 27.69 32.19 -17.17
CA ILE A 9 26.37 31.54 -17.38
C ILE A 9 25.30 32.57 -17.07
N LEU A 10 24.70 33.09 -18.15
CA LEU A 10 23.54 33.96 -18.12
C LEU A 10 22.32 33.15 -17.61
N GLY A 11 21.78 33.55 -16.46
CA GLY A 11 20.56 32.97 -15.91
C GLY A 11 19.33 33.34 -16.74
N LEU A 12 18.69 32.35 -17.31
CA LEU A 12 17.38 32.49 -17.94
C LEU A 12 16.31 32.19 -16.88
N PHE A 13 15.74 33.22 -16.29
CA PHE A 13 14.55 33.12 -15.45
C PHE A 13 13.32 32.84 -16.32
N LEU A 14 12.89 31.60 -16.40
CA LEU A 14 11.57 31.26 -16.93
C LEU A 14 10.54 31.48 -15.85
N THR A 15 9.80 32.57 -15.95
CA THR A 15 8.59 32.85 -15.16
C THR A 15 7.49 31.88 -15.59
N LEU A 16 7.12 30.94 -14.73
CA LEU A 16 5.96 30.09 -14.92
C LEU A 16 4.69 30.89 -14.56
N PRO A 17 3.66 30.90 -15.41
CA PRO A 17 2.38 31.48 -15.03
C PRO A 17 1.70 30.60 -13.98
N SER A 18 1.33 31.20 -12.86
CA SER A 18 0.50 30.60 -11.82
C SER A 18 -0.90 30.36 -12.37
N LEU A 19 -1.26 29.07 -12.56
CA LEU A 19 -2.63 28.66 -12.80
C LEU A 19 -3.44 28.89 -11.51
N ALA A 20 -4.25 29.94 -11.51
CA ALA A 20 -5.24 30.17 -10.47
C ALA A 20 -6.29 29.05 -10.54
N SER A 21 -6.31 28.19 -9.52
CA SER A 21 -7.39 27.22 -9.33
C SER A 21 -8.66 27.95 -8.96
N ALA A 22 -9.60 28.01 -9.89
CA ALA A 22 -10.97 28.43 -9.61
C ALA A 22 -11.62 27.40 -8.67
N HIS A 23 -11.84 27.82 -7.44
CA HIS A 23 -12.55 27.03 -6.41
C HIS A 23 -14.05 27.11 -6.72
N ASN A 24 -14.58 26.10 -7.41
CA ASN A 24 -16.01 25.97 -7.62
C ASN A 24 -16.65 25.50 -6.31
N GLN A 25 -17.18 26.45 -5.53
CA GLN A 25 -18.04 26.18 -4.40
C GLN A 25 -19.41 25.73 -4.94
N ILE A 26 -19.74 24.48 -4.77
CA ILE A 26 -21.09 23.94 -4.97
C ILE A 26 -21.89 24.28 -3.71
N PRO A 27 -22.99 25.03 -3.78
CA PRO A 27 -23.84 25.26 -2.62
C PRO A 27 -24.58 23.99 -2.22
N VAL A 28 -24.28 23.49 -1.02
CA VAL A 28 -25.03 22.39 -0.42
C VAL A 28 -26.32 22.94 0.16
N ASN A 29 -27.43 22.79 -0.55
CA ASN A 29 -28.76 22.99 0.01
C ASN A 29 -29.11 21.83 0.94
N HIS A 30 -29.12 22.09 2.22
CA HIS A 30 -29.64 21.24 3.27
C HIS A 30 -31.07 21.67 3.58
N GLU A 31 -32.06 21.03 2.96
CA GLU A 31 -33.43 20.98 3.49
C GLU A 31 -34.06 19.64 3.09
N GLY A 32 -34.43 18.82 4.09
CA GLY A 32 -35.11 17.56 3.88
C GLY A 32 -35.22 16.76 5.17
N HIS A 33 -36.14 17.19 6.08
CA HIS A 33 -36.60 16.35 7.19
C HIS A 33 -37.26 15.10 6.63
N GLY A 34 -36.64 13.95 6.76
CA GLY A 34 -37.18 12.63 6.48
C GLY A 34 -37.04 11.72 7.69
N ASN A 35 -38.13 11.18 8.14
CA ASN A 35 -38.38 10.31 9.27
C ASN A 35 -37.36 9.13 9.38
N PRO A 36 -36.83 8.80 10.58
CA PRO A 36 -35.91 7.69 10.75
C PRO A 36 -36.64 6.39 11.14
N LYS A 37 -37.29 5.75 10.19
CA LYS A 37 -37.72 4.34 10.35
C LYS A 37 -37.86 3.74 8.94
N GLU A 38 -37.23 2.58 8.78
CA GLU A 38 -37.27 1.71 7.59
C GLU A 38 -36.28 2.11 6.49
N ASP A 39 -35.07 1.55 6.56
CA ASP A 39 -34.27 1.01 5.45
C ASP A 39 -32.85 0.66 5.90
N CYS A 40 -32.73 -0.39 6.74
CA CYS A 40 -31.39 -0.86 7.17
C CYS A 40 -30.74 -1.91 6.27
N CYS A 41 -31.34 -2.28 5.11
CA CYS A 41 -30.86 -3.47 4.36
C CYS A 41 -30.32 -3.25 2.95
N ASP A 42 -30.33 -2.03 2.39
CA ASP A 42 -29.92 -1.86 0.97
C ASP A 42 -28.68 -0.97 0.73
N LYS A 43 -27.85 -0.77 1.74
CA LYS A 43 -26.60 0.03 1.58
C LYS A 43 -25.34 -0.79 1.29
N SER A 44 -25.45 -2.12 1.06
CA SER A 44 -24.25 -2.96 0.87
C SER A 44 -23.64 -2.89 -0.53
N ASN A 45 -24.40 -2.50 -1.56
CA ASN A 45 -23.91 -2.54 -2.95
C ASN A 45 -23.17 -1.28 -3.42
N HIS A 46 -23.34 -0.11 -2.78
CA HIS A 46 -22.66 1.11 -3.22
C HIS A 46 -21.23 1.27 -2.68
N ARG A 47 -20.84 0.56 -1.62
CA ARG A 47 -19.47 0.69 -1.05
C ARG A 47 -18.38 -0.01 -1.86
N HIS A 48 -18.71 -0.99 -2.68
CA HIS A 48 -17.69 -1.74 -3.43
C HIS A 48 -17.14 -1.02 -4.67
N HIS A 49 -17.92 -0.15 -5.30
CA HIS A 49 -17.48 0.53 -6.54
C HIS A 49 -16.52 1.71 -6.30
N PHE A 50 -16.65 2.41 -5.18
CA PHE A 50 -15.78 3.56 -4.84
C PHE A 50 -14.36 3.14 -4.42
N MET A 51 -14.18 1.92 -3.91
CA MET A 51 -12.88 1.46 -3.43
C MET A 51 -11.90 1.02 -4.54
N HIS A 52 -12.37 0.61 -5.72
CA HIS A 52 -11.50 0.01 -6.72
C HIS A 52 -10.63 1.01 -7.51
N GLY A 53 -11.14 2.20 -7.80
CA GLY A 53 -10.40 3.23 -8.55
C GLY A 53 -9.29 3.86 -7.70
N ASP A 54 -9.62 4.22 -6.47
CA ASP A 54 -8.72 4.89 -5.53
C ASP A 54 -7.58 3.97 -5.03
N TRP A 55 -7.86 2.66 -4.89
CA TRP A 55 -6.85 1.69 -4.45
C TRP A 55 -5.68 1.53 -5.43
N LYS A 56 -5.95 1.45 -6.73
CA LYS A 56 -4.89 1.36 -7.75
C LYS A 56 -4.00 2.60 -7.76
N ALA A 57 -4.61 3.78 -7.67
CA ALA A 57 -3.88 5.05 -7.60
C ALA A 57 -3.02 5.15 -6.34
N LYS A 58 -3.56 4.77 -5.18
CA LYS A 58 -2.82 4.73 -3.91
C LYS A 58 -1.65 3.74 -3.95
N MET A 59 -1.85 2.57 -4.55
CA MET A 59 -0.76 1.60 -4.74
C MET A 59 0.35 2.15 -5.64
N ALA A 60 -0.01 2.74 -6.79
CA ALA A 60 0.96 3.31 -7.72
C ALA A 60 1.75 4.46 -7.06
N ALA A 61 1.08 5.34 -6.32
CA ALA A 61 1.72 6.42 -5.57
C ALA A 61 2.70 5.88 -4.52
N ARG A 62 2.32 4.83 -3.78
CA ARG A 62 3.18 4.19 -2.79
C ARG A 62 4.41 3.53 -3.45
N GLU A 63 4.22 2.83 -4.56
CA GLU A 63 5.32 2.22 -5.33
C GLU A 63 6.29 3.30 -5.84
N GLY A 64 5.79 4.40 -6.40
CA GLY A 64 6.59 5.54 -6.83
C GLY A 64 7.41 6.15 -5.69
N LYS A 65 6.79 6.31 -4.51
CA LYS A 65 7.46 6.82 -3.31
C LYS A 65 8.59 5.90 -2.84
N ILE A 66 8.34 4.59 -2.84
CA ILE A 66 9.38 3.60 -2.49
C ILE A 66 10.54 3.65 -3.49
N LEU A 67 10.26 3.70 -4.80
CA LEU A 67 11.32 3.77 -5.83
C LEU A 67 12.16 5.04 -5.71
N ALA A 68 11.57 6.18 -5.35
CA ALA A 68 12.32 7.40 -5.08
C ALA A 68 13.27 7.22 -3.87
N TRP A 69 12.84 6.53 -2.83
CA TRP A 69 13.72 6.22 -1.69
C TRP A 69 14.80 5.19 -2.05
N VAL A 70 14.47 4.21 -2.91
CA VAL A 70 15.45 3.26 -3.45
C VAL A 70 16.54 4.00 -4.21
N ASP A 71 16.19 4.95 -5.09
CA ASP A 71 17.17 5.77 -5.81
C ASP A 71 18.09 6.54 -4.88
N GLN A 72 17.57 6.98 -3.75
CA GLN A 72 18.33 7.77 -2.78
C GLN A 72 19.21 6.93 -1.84
N TYR A 73 18.74 5.76 -1.41
CA TYR A 73 19.39 5.01 -0.32
C TYR A 73 19.97 3.66 -0.73
N THR A 74 19.41 3.02 -1.78
CA THR A 74 19.85 1.70 -2.28
C THR A 74 19.77 1.62 -3.81
N PRO A 75 20.42 2.55 -4.55
CA PRO A 75 20.31 2.61 -6.02
C PRO A 75 20.73 1.32 -6.70
N GLU A 76 21.66 0.59 -6.10
CA GLU A 76 22.12 -0.73 -6.58
C GLU A 76 20.99 -1.78 -6.63
N LYS A 77 19.90 -1.58 -5.89
CA LYS A 77 18.74 -2.49 -5.84
C LYS A 77 17.55 -2.03 -6.68
N LYS A 78 17.68 -0.97 -7.45
CA LYS A 78 16.58 -0.41 -8.25
C LYS A 78 15.98 -1.41 -9.22
N ALA A 79 16.83 -2.15 -9.92
CA ALA A 79 16.40 -3.16 -10.89
C ALA A 79 15.56 -4.27 -10.19
N GLU A 80 16.03 -4.74 -9.04
CA GLU A 80 15.36 -5.76 -8.23
C GLU A 80 13.97 -5.30 -7.74
N TRP A 81 13.87 -4.05 -7.26
CA TRP A 81 12.61 -3.44 -6.86
C TRP A 81 11.62 -3.30 -8.03
N THR A 82 12.10 -2.84 -9.19
CA THR A 82 11.28 -2.69 -10.39
C THR A 82 10.74 -4.03 -10.85
N GLN A 83 11.58 -5.07 -10.88
CA GLN A 83 11.18 -6.42 -11.25
C GLN A 83 10.15 -6.96 -10.25
N MET A 84 10.37 -6.80 -8.94
CA MET A 84 9.45 -7.25 -7.90
C MET A 84 8.07 -6.58 -8.02
N PHE A 85 7.99 -5.27 -8.28
CA PHE A 85 6.71 -4.58 -8.48
C PHE A 85 6.01 -5.01 -9.78
N SER A 86 6.76 -5.23 -10.86
CA SER A 86 6.22 -5.75 -12.11
C SER A 86 5.61 -7.14 -11.92
N GLU A 87 6.35 -8.03 -11.25
CA GLU A 87 5.87 -9.37 -10.91
C GLU A 87 4.61 -9.33 -10.04
N LYS A 88 4.59 -8.46 -9.01
CA LYS A 88 3.43 -8.26 -8.14
C LYS A 88 2.18 -7.87 -8.94
N LYS A 89 2.30 -6.94 -9.90
CA LYS A 89 1.19 -6.53 -10.76
C LYS A 89 0.62 -7.70 -11.56
N VAL A 90 1.49 -8.49 -12.16
CA VAL A 90 1.09 -9.68 -12.94
C VAL A 90 0.38 -10.70 -12.04
N LEU A 91 0.95 -10.99 -10.86
CA LEU A 91 0.38 -11.95 -9.91
C LEU A 91 -0.98 -11.46 -9.37
N MET A 92 -1.10 -10.19 -9.05
CA MET A 92 -2.37 -9.60 -8.61
C MET A 92 -3.44 -9.65 -9.69
N MET A 93 -3.11 -9.35 -10.95
CA MET A 93 -4.06 -9.49 -12.06
C MET A 93 -4.52 -10.93 -12.24
N LYS A 94 -3.61 -11.89 -12.18
CA LYS A 94 -3.93 -13.33 -12.23
C LYS A 94 -4.82 -13.74 -11.05
N TRP A 95 -4.45 -13.35 -9.84
CA TRP A 95 -5.21 -13.65 -8.63
C TRP A 95 -6.63 -13.09 -8.69
N LEU A 96 -6.81 -11.88 -9.21
CA LEU A 96 -8.11 -11.22 -9.35
C LEU A 96 -8.92 -11.69 -10.57
N SER A 97 -8.33 -12.48 -11.46
CA SER A 97 -9.02 -12.99 -12.65
C SER A 97 -10.19 -13.91 -12.31
N PRO A 98 -11.19 -14.03 -13.20
CA PRO A 98 -12.33 -14.95 -13.02
C PRO A 98 -11.91 -16.41 -12.77
N GLN A 99 -10.81 -16.85 -13.36
CA GLN A 99 -10.28 -18.21 -13.23
C GLN A 99 -9.90 -18.60 -11.80
N ASN A 100 -9.57 -17.61 -10.96
CA ASN A 100 -9.16 -17.83 -9.57
C ASN A 100 -10.26 -17.49 -8.54
N VAL A 101 -11.51 -17.29 -8.97
CA VAL A 101 -12.63 -16.97 -8.05
C VAL A 101 -12.79 -18.07 -6.99
N ALA A 102 -12.88 -19.33 -7.40
CA ALA A 102 -13.05 -20.45 -6.46
C ALA A 102 -11.90 -20.52 -5.44
N LYS A 103 -10.65 -20.34 -5.90
CA LYS A 103 -9.47 -20.33 -5.01
C LYS A 103 -9.52 -19.17 -4.01
N ARG A 104 -9.98 -17.98 -4.44
CA ARG A 104 -10.16 -16.83 -3.55
C ARG A 104 -11.22 -17.08 -2.49
N GLU A 105 -12.35 -17.66 -2.86
CA GLU A 105 -13.43 -17.96 -1.92
C GLU A 105 -12.99 -19.05 -0.92
N GLN A 106 -12.31 -20.09 -1.38
CA GLN A 106 -11.72 -21.10 -0.51
C GLN A 106 -10.71 -20.47 0.46
N TRP A 107 -9.79 -19.66 -0.02
CA TRP A 107 -8.80 -18.96 0.83
C TRP A 107 -9.47 -18.05 1.86
N LYS A 108 -10.53 -17.32 1.49
CA LYS A 108 -11.31 -16.51 2.42
C LYS A 108 -11.95 -17.38 3.51
N LYS A 109 -12.57 -18.49 3.11
CA LYS A 109 -13.21 -19.44 4.04
C LYS A 109 -12.19 -19.98 5.05
N GLU A 110 -11.05 -20.51 4.56
CA GLU A 110 -9.98 -21.02 5.42
C GLU A 110 -9.45 -19.95 6.39
N ARG A 111 -9.30 -18.72 5.89
CA ARG A 111 -8.87 -17.58 6.72
C ARG A 111 -9.90 -17.23 7.81
N MET A 112 -11.17 -17.22 7.48
CA MET A 112 -12.26 -16.96 8.44
C MET A 112 -12.35 -18.05 9.50
N GLU A 113 -12.30 -19.33 9.12
CA GLU A 113 -12.31 -20.46 10.04
C GLU A 113 -11.11 -20.41 11.01
N LYS A 114 -9.93 -20.10 10.48
CA LYS A 114 -8.71 -19.92 11.28
C LYS A 114 -8.84 -18.76 12.26
N MET A 115 -9.43 -17.66 11.83
CA MET A 115 -9.65 -16.45 12.64
C MET A 115 -10.65 -16.74 13.77
N GLU A 116 -11.74 -17.45 13.46
CA GLU A 116 -12.74 -17.87 14.44
C GLU A 116 -12.17 -18.84 15.47
N LYS A 117 -11.33 -19.81 15.03
CA LYS A 117 -10.61 -20.70 15.94
C LYS A 117 -9.75 -19.92 16.94
N TYR A 118 -9.01 -18.90 16.49
CA TYR A 118 -8.19 -18.10 17.39
C TYR A 118 -9.03 -17.22 18.30
N ARG A 119 -10.15 -16.71 17.82
CA ARG A 119 -11.10 -15.97 18.64
C ARG A 119 -11.64 -16.81 19.78
N LYS A 120 -12.09 -18.05 19.49
CA LYS A 120 -12.54 -18.99 20.53
C LYS A 120 -11.44 -19.30 21.57
N GLN A 121 -10.17 -19.38 21.14
CA GLN A 121 -9.05 -19.58 22.07
C GLN A 121 -8.83 -18.33 22.95
N TYR A 122 -8.96 -17.14 22.40
CA TYR A 122 -8.85 -15.90 23.15
C TYR A 122 -10.01 -15.73 24.14
N ASP A 123 -11.25 -15.94 23.72
CA ASP A 123 -12.43 -15.85 24.55
C ASP A 123 -12.41 -16.88 25.71
N ALA A 124 -11.79 -18.04 25.48
CA ALA A 124 -11.58 -19.06 26.52
C ALA A 124 -10.33 -18.79 27.40
N GLY A 125 -9.65 -17.68 27.25
CA GLY A 125 -8.45 -17.32 28.02
C GLY A 125 -7.22 -18.19 27.72
N LYS A 126 -7.21 -18.99 26.64
CA LYS A 126 -6.10 -19.88 26.25
C LYS A 126 -4.94 -19.17 25.60
N ILE A 127 -5.18 -18.01 25.04
CA ILE A 127 -4.17 -17.12 24.44
C ILE A 127 -4.40 -15.69 24.87
N THR A 128 -3.34 -14.93 24.97
CA THR A 128 -3.39 -13.50 25.30
C THR A 128 -3.92 -12.68 24.11
N LYS A 129 -4.34 -11.43 24.38
CA LYS A 129 -4.75 -10.49 23.31
C LYS A 129 -3.62 -10.26 22.30
N GLU A 130 -2.39 -10.18 22.78
CA GLU A 130 -1.21 -9.99 21.92
C GLU A 130 -0.97 -11.20 21.01
N GLU A 131 -1.06 -12.41 21.56
CA GLU A 131 -0.95 -13.64 20.78
C GLU A 131 -2.10 -13.77 19.79
N PHE A 132 -3.32 -13.40 20.17
CA PHE A 132 -4.48 -13.38 19.27
C PHE A 132 -4.22 -12.44 18.09
N LEU A 133 -3.83 -11.18 18.36
CA LEU A 133 -3.52 -10.21 17.31
C LEU A 133 -2.40 -10.70 16.40
N LYS A 134 -1.35 -11.28 16.95
CA LYS A 134 -0.25 -11.87 16.19
C LYS A 134 -0.70 -13.03 15.30
N LYS A 135 -1.61 -13.89 15.80
CA LYS A 135 -2.14 -15.05 15.04
C LYS A 135 -3.14 -14.64 13.96
N VAL A 136 -3.99 -13.65 14.21
CA VAL A 136 -5.06 -13.19 13.30
C VAL A 136 -4.49 -12.30 12.19
N HIS A 137 -3.63 -11.36 12.55
CA HIS A 137 -3.02 -10.46 11.57
C HIS A 137 -1.74 -11.05 10.96
N GLY A 138 -1.46 -12.34 11.28
CA GLY A 138 -0.35 -13.11 10.74
C GLY A 138 0.92 -12.29 10.71
N GLY A 139 1.71 -12.26 11.73
CA GLY A 139 2.90 -11.44 11.97
C GLY A 139 3.69 -10.88 10.76
N LYS A 140 3.41 -11.36 9.55
CA LYS A 140 3.95 -10.87 8.28
C LYS A 140 3.21 -9.64 7.72
N ASP A 141 1.87 -9.56 7.84
CA ASP A 141 1.11 -8.43 7.28
C ASP A 141 1.24 -7.17 8.13
N MET A 142 1.22 -7.32 9.46
CA MET A 142 1.52 -6.22 10.37
C MET A 142 2.98 -5.77 10.25
N GLY A 143 3.91 -6.73 10.06
CA GLY A 143 5.31 -6.43 9.84
C GLY A 143 5.56 -5.56 8.61
N HIS A 144 4.83 -5.78 7.52
CA HIS A 144 4.96 -4.98 6.31
C HIS A 144 4.51 -3.51 6.53
N TRP A 145 3.40 -3.31 7.22
CA TRP A 145 2.91 -1.96 7.55
C TRP A 145 3.86 -1.25 8.53
N GLN A 146 4.29 -1.93 9.55
CA GLN A 146 5.25 -1.42 10.52
C GLN A 146 6.60 -1.08 9.87
N THR A 147 7.14 -1.98 9.04
CA THR A 147 8.40 -1.74 8.32
C THR A 147 8.30 -0.52 7.41
N TYR A 148 7.14 -0.32 6.76
CA TYR A 148 6.92 0.86 5.93
C TYR A 148 6.90 2.15 6.76
N HIS A 149 6.26 2.17 7.92
CA HIS A 149 6.25 3.33 8.81
C HIS A 149 7.64 3.64 9.37
N GLU A 150 8.39 2.62 9.78
CA GLU A 150 9.77 2.81 10.24
C GLU A 150 10.66 3.34 9.10
N LEU A 151 10.41 2.91 7.86
CA LEU A 151 11.08 3.47 6.70
C LEU A 151 10.73 4.95 6.49
N GLU A 152 9.45 5.32 6.55
CA GLU A 152 9.02 6.73 6.44
C GLU A 152 9.69 7.60 7.50
N LYS A 153 9.75 7.13 8.74
CA LYS A 153 10.43 7.80 9.84
C LYS A 153 11.93 7.96 9.55
N ALA A 154 12.61 6.88 9.20
CA ALA A 154 14.05 6.91 8.90
C ALA A 154 14.40 7.87 7.75
N VAL A 155 13.54 7.93 6.72
CA VAL A 155 13.69 8.89 5.60
C VAL A 155 13.47 10.33 6.07
N SER A 156 12.44 10.60 6.87
CA SER A 156 12.16 11.96 7.39
C SER A 156 13.29 12.47 8.28
N GLU A 157 13.91 11.58 9.06
CA GLU A 157 15.06 11.86 9.93
C GLU A 157 16.40 11.86 9.16
N LYS A 158 16.40 11.60 7.85
CA LYS A 158 17.58 11.46 7.01
C LYS A 158 18.59 10.40 7.52
N ASN A 159 18.08 9.41 8.24
CA ASN A 159 18.87 8.30 8.78
C ASN A 159 19.13 7.25 7.68
N LYS A 160 20.26 7.41 6.98
CA LYS A 160 20.65 6.55 5.85
C LYS A 160 20.77 5.07 6.22
N LYS A 161 21.29 4.77 7.42
CA LYS A 161 21.49 3.39 7.88
C LYS A 161 20.18 2.67 8.05
N ASP A 162 19.22 3.29 8.75
CA ASP A 162 17.93 2.69 9.00
C ASP A 162 17.04 2.69 7.75
N ALA A 163 17.09 3.73 6.92
CA ALA A 163 16.39 3.74 5.63
C ALA A 163 16.84 2.55 4.74
N LYS A 164 18.15 2.31 4.61
CA LYS A 164 18.69 1.16 3.88
C LYS A 164 18.25 -0.17 4.49
N LYS A 165 18.27 -0.30 5.83
CA LYS A 165 17.82 -1.49 6.56
C LYS A 165 16.35 -1.79 6.25
N TYR A 166 15.47 -0.80 6.39
CA TYR A 166 14.03 -1.00 6.21
C TYR A 166 13.63 -1.19 4.74
N LEU A 167 14.34 -0.56 3.77
CA LEU A 167 14.16 -0.87 2.36
C LEU A 167 14.48 -2.33 2.05
N ASN A 168 15.60 -2.86 2.55
CA ASN A 168 15.95 -4.26 2.35
C ASN A 168 14.91 -5.20 2.98
N GLN A 169 14.49 -4.91 4.20
CA GLN A 169 13.47 -5.71 4.89
C GLN A 169 12.13 -5.68 4.15
N LEU A 170 11.73 -4.52 3.66
CA LEU A 170 10.50 -4.34 2.92
C LEU A 170 10.54 -5.10 1.58
N LEU A 171 11.67 -5.09 0.88
CA LEU A 171 11.87 -5.86 -0.35
C LEU A 171 11.65 -7.36 -0.13
N GLU A 172 12.26 -7.92 0.91
CA GLU A 172 12.07 -9.35 1.24
C GLU A 172 10.61 -9.67 1.62
N GLN A 173 9.93 -8.76 2.31
CA GLN A 173 8.49 -8.92 2.61
C GLN A 173 7.63 -8.91 1.34
N TYR A 174 7.93 -8.04 0.36
CA TYR A 174 7.24 -8.04 -0.94
C TYR A 174 7.49 -9.30 -1.74
N LYS A 175 8.73 -9.80 -1.78
CA LYS A 175 9.06 -11.09 -2.42
C LYS A 175 8.31 -12.25 -1.77
N ALA A 176 8.28 -12.30 -0.44
CA ALA A 176 7.53 -13.32 0.29
C ALA A 176 6.02 -13.25 -0.01
N HIS A 177 5.46 -12.05 -0.18
CA HIS A 177 4.07 -11.88 -0.59
C HIS A 177 3.82 -12.38 -2.02
N ASN A 178 4.71 -12.06 -2.97
CA ASN A 178 4.63 -12.57 -4.34
C ASN A 178 4.68 -14.11 -4.36
N GLN A 179 5.58 -14.71 -3.56
CA GLN A 179 5.65 -16.17 -3.44
C GLN A 179 4.36 -16.76 -2.86
N MET A 180 3.80 -16.15 -1.83
CA MET A 180 2.50 -16.58 -1.27
C MET A 180 1.39 -16.57 -2.33
N LEU A 181 1.32 -15.54 -3.18
CA LEU A 181 0.33 -15.49 -4.27
C LEU A 181 0.53 -16.61 -5.29
N LYS A 182 1.78 -16.93 -5.63
CA LYS A 182 2.09 -18.07 -6.51
C LYS A 182 1.61 -19.38 -5.89
N ASP A 183 1.92 -19.61 -4.62
CA ASP A 183 1.55 -20.83 -3.89
C ASP A 183 0.01 -20.98 -3.79
N LEU A 184 -0.71 -19.87 -3.56
CA LEU A 184 -2.17 -19.88 -3.53
C LEU A 184 -2.80 -20.22 -4.90
N MET A 185 -2.16 -19.80 -6.00
CA MET A 185 -2.62 -20.10 -7.34
C MET A 185 -2.20 -21.49 -7.84
N ALA A 186 -1.19 -22.11 -7.25
CA ALA A 186 -0.72 -23.46 -7.59
C ALA A 186 -1.57 -24.57 -6.97
N LYS A 187 -2.27 -24.31 -5.87
CA LYS A 187 -3.25 -25.21 -5.24
C LYS A 187 -4.51 -25.36 -6.09
#